data_f566d0fdc30409ead361adb776afee39
#
_entry.id   f566d0fdc30409ead361adb776afee39
#
_cell.length_a   1.000
_cell.length_b   1.000
_cell.length_c   1.000
_cell.angle_alpha   90.00
_cell.angle_beta   90.00
_cell.angle_gamma   90.00
#
_symmetry.space_group_name_H-M   'P 1'
#
loop_
_entity.id
_entity.type
_entity.pdbx_description
1 polymer ?
#
loop_
_entity_poly.entity_id
_entity_poly.type
_entity_poly.pdbx_seq_one_letter_code
_entity_poly.pdbx_strand_id
1 'polypeptide(L)'
;RCGGTLALCYLHSKLPGYEMKYEVITNDLPQSENIIFKYQYLYTHQPLEGADKYIVVDRRNKDAWLYSTYMSAVHSHHHGELPNKRYAFNLVDWNHSKLGMSKVYDEVWVPERERLLAAGADMVWYEDMNINEDVYLGATKLVPVWSCKRK
;
A
#
# COMPACT_ATOMS: atom_id res chain seq x y z
N ARG A 1 7.47 0.99 -3.12
CA ARG A 1 6.36 0.17 -3.57
C ARG A 1 5.92 -0.90 -2.56
N CYS A 2 6.76 -1.31 -1.71
CA CYS A 2 6.41 -2.32 -0.70
C CYS A 2 5.64 -1.75 0.49
N GLY A 3 5.32 -0.47 0.51
CA GLY A 3 4.72 0.20 1.66
C GLY A 3 3.47 -0.50 2.18
N GLY A 4 2.46 -0.69 1.32
CA GLY A 4 1.22 -1.34 1.72
C GLY A 4 1.38 -2.81 2.06
N THR A 5 2.22 -3.54 1.35
CA THR A 5 2.51 -4.96 1.62
C THR A 5 3.35 -5.11 2.89
N LEU A 6 4.35 -4.27 3.09
CA LEU A 6 5.14 -4.23 4.33
C LEU A 6 4.26 -3.89 5.52
N ALA A 7 3.36 -2.93 5.36
CA ALA A 7 2.40 -2.56 6.42
C ALA A 7 1.46 -3.72 6.77
N LEU A 8 0.93 -4.42 5.77
CA LEU A 8 0.11 -5.61 6.01
C LEU A 8 0.86 -6.68 6.80
N CYS A 9 2.09 -7.00 6.40
CA CYS A 9 2.91 -7.99 7.09
C CYS A 9 3.28 -7.54 8.51
N TYR A 10 3.60 -6.27 8.68
CA TYR A 10 3.87 -5.68 9.98
C TYR A 10 2.65 -5.79 10.92
N LEU A 11 1.49 -5.37 10.44
CA LEU A 11 0.25 -5.43 11.23
C LEU A 11 -0.14 -6.87 11.54
N HIS A 12 -0.01 -7.78 10.57
CA HIS A 12 -0.26 -9.20 10.79
C HIS A 12 0.67 -9.79 11.85
N SER A 13 1.93 -9.38 11.90
CA SER A 13 2.88 -9.83 12.92
C SER A 13 2.49 -9.41 14.36
N LYS A 14 1.61 -8.41 14.48
CA LYS A 14 1.06 -7.92 15.77
C LYS A 14 -0.27 -8.58 16.16
N LEU A 15 -0.84 -9.38 15.27
CA LEU A 15 -2.15 -10.01 15.43
C LEU A 15 -2.03 -11.53 15.35
N PRO A 16 -1.51 -12.18 16.41
CA PRO A 16 -1.40 -13.64 16.44
C PRO A 16 -2.80 -14.28 16.32
N GLY A 17 -2.92 -15.29 15.50
CA GLY A 17 -4.19 -15.98 15.24
C GLY A 17 -5.05 -15.38 14.13
N TYR A 18 -4.62 -14.27 13.54
CA TYR A 18 -5.29 -13.73 12.36
C TYR A 18 -4.75 -14.35 11.08
N GLU A 19 -5.65 -14.69 10.16
CA GLU A 19 -5.32 -15.05 8.80
C GLU A 19 -5.02 -13.78 7.98
N MET A 20 -4.04 -13.84 7.10
CA MET A 20 -3.69 -12.71 6.24
C MET A 20 -4.15 -12.97 4.80
N LYS A 21 -4.91 -12.03 4.25
CA LYS A 21 -5.25 -12.00 2.83
C LYS A 21 -4.53 -10.82 2.17
N TYR A 22 -3.72 -11.12 1.15
CA TYR A 22 -2.80 -10.15 0.59
C TYR A 22 -3.50 -8.89 0.04
N GLU A 23 -4.54 -9.07 -0.76
CA GLU A 23 -5.19 -7.96 -1.42
C GLU A 23 -6.66 -8.25 -1.70
N VAL A 24 -7.50 -7.28 -1.40
CA VAL A 24 -8.92 -7.29 -1.73
C VAL A 24 -9.19 -6.06 -2.61
N ILE A 25 -9.69 -6.27 -3.80
CA ILE A 25 -9.96 -5.23 -4.79
C ILE A 25 -11.46 -5.05 -5.06
N THR A 26 -12.29 -5.84 -4.41
CA THR A 26 -13.75 -5.78 -4.52
C THR A 26 -14.37 -5.54 -3.15
N ASN A 27 -15.62 -5.09 -3.13
CA ASN A 27 -16.39 -4.94 -1.90
C ASN A 27 -16.90 -6.28 -1.32
N ASP A 28 -16.60 -7.40 -1.98
CA ASP A 28 -16.86 -8.73 -1.44
C ASP A 28 -15.82 -9.05 -0.36
N LEU A 29 -16.13 -8.61 0.85
CA LEU A 29 -15.23 -8.84 1.98
C LEU A 29 -15.18 -10.32 2.36
N PRO A 30 -14.01 -10.81 2.80
CA PRO A 30 -13.91 -12.14 3.37
C PRO A 30 -14.88 -12.30 4.54
N GLN A 31 -15.73 -13.32 4.48
CA GLN A 31 -16.73 -13.65 5.52
C GLN A 31 -16.14 -14.61 6.54
N SER A 32 -14.97 -14.30 7.07
CA SER A 32 -14.28 -15.14 8.03
C SER A 32 -13.86 -14.32 9.24
N GLU A 33 -13.91 -14.91 10.42
CA GLU A 33 -13.44 -14.28 11.62
C GLU A 33 -11.91 -14.19 11.62
N ASN A 34 -11.37 -13.17 12.29
CA ASN A 34 -9.93 -13.00 12.48
C ASN A 34 -9.12 -12.97 11.18
N ILE A 35 -9.57 -12.19 10.22
CA ILE A 35 -8.85 -11.98 8.98
C ILE A 35 -8.34 -10.54 8.89
N ILE A 36 -7.11 -10.37 8.45
CA ILE A 36 -6.55 -9.06 8.07
C ILE A 36 -6.28 -9.04 6.58
N PHE A 37 -6.69 -7.98 5.91
CA PHE A 37 -6.46 -7.82 4.49
C PHE A 37 -6.11 -6.37 4.11
N LYS A 38 -5.45 -6.21 2.98
CA LYS A 38 -5.13 -4.91 2.40
C LYS A 38 -6.17 -4.55 1.34
N TYR A 39 -6.74 -3.36 1.46
CA TYR A 39 -7.61 -2.77 0.46
C TYR A 39 -6.93 -1.59 -0.24
N GLN A 40 -7.04 -1.54 -1.55
CA GLN A 40 -6.42 -0.49 -2.36
C GLN A 40 -7.45 0.50 -2.89
N TYR A 41 -7.83 1.45 -2.07
CA TYR A 41 -8.79 2.48 -2.42
C TYR A 41 -8.45 3.24 -3.71
N LEU A 42 -7.17 3.55 -3.93
CA LEU A 42 -6.71 4.29 -5.11
C LEU A 42 -6.95 3.57 -6.45
N TYR A 43 -7.19 2.27 -6.43
CA TYR A 43 -7.55 1.53 -7.64
C TYR A 43 -9.05 1.42 -7.85
N THR A 44 -9.78 1.30 -6.77
CA THR A 44 -11.22 1.07 -6.85
C THR A 44 -12.01 2.36 -6.86
N HIS A 45 -11.50 3.42 -6.22
CA HIS A 45 -12.19 4.67 -5.91
C HIS A 45 -13.54 4.44 -5.20
N GLN A 46 -13.69 3.29 -4.58
CA GLN A 46 -14.89 2.91 -3.85
C GLN A 46 -14.58 2.83 -2.37
N PRO A 47 -15.35 3.50 -1.50
CA PRO A 47 -15.19 3.36 -0.07
C PRO A 47 -15.36 1.90 0.35
N LEU A 48 -14.48 1.42 1.20
CA LEU A 48 -14.62 0.12 1.80
C LEU A 48 -15.66 0.18 2.91
N GLU A 49 -16.64 -0.72 2.89
CA GLU A 49 -17.69 -0.85 3.90
C GLU A 49 -17.72 -2.26 4.45
N GLY A 50 -18.25 -2.42 5.66
CA GLY A 50 -18.52 -3.74 6.25
C GLY A 50 -17.34 -4.42 6.95
N ALA A 51 -16.20 -3.76 7.12
CA ALA A 51 -15.14 -4.23 7.99
C ALA A 51 -15.42 -3.82 9.44
N ASP A 52 -15.10 -4.68 10.39
CA ASP A 52 -15.29 -4.40 11.83
C ASP A 52 -14.33 -3.30 12.32
N LYS A 53 -13.15 -3.24 11.72
CA LYS A 53 -12.12 -2.27 12.04
C LYS A 53 -11.36 -1.82 10.80
N TYR A 54 -11.10 -0.54 10.74
CA TYR A 54 -10.28 0.07 9.70
C TYR A 54 -8.95 0.55 10.28
N ILE A 55 -7.89 0.30 9.55
CA ILE A 55 -6.55 0.83 9.84
C ILE A 55 -6.09 1.58 8.61
N VAL A 56 -5.86 2.87 8.78
CA VAL A 56 -5.31 3.74 7.74
C VAL A 56 -3.79 3.71 7.84
N VAL A 57 -3.14 3.35 6.75
CA VAL A 57 -1.68 3.42 6.64
C VAL A 57 -1.31 4.53 5.68
N ASP A 58 -0.55 5.49 6.15
CA ASP A 58 -0.10 6.62 5.32
C ASP A 58 1.34 7.03 5.66
N ARG A 59 1.87 7.98 4.92
CA ARG A 59 3.18 8.59 5.14
C ARG A 59 3.02 10.02 5.61
N ARG A 60 3.85 10.45 6.57
CA ARG A 60 3.88 11.85 7.01
C ARG A 60 4.37 12.79 5.92
N ASN A 61 5.31 12.32 5.12
CA ASN A 61 5.90 13.11 4.03
C ASN A 61 5.17 12.83 2.71
N LYS A 62 4.45 13.83 2.21
CA LYS A 62 3.73 13.75 0.94
C LYS A 62 4.66 13.44 -0.24
N ASP A 63 5.84 14.04 -0.29
CA ASP A 63 6.79 13.76 -1.39
C ASP A 63 7.28 12.31 -1.37
N ALA A 64 7.48 11.73 -0.20
CA ALA A 64 7.79 10.31 -0.07
C ALA A 64 6.63 9.41 -0.51
N TRP A 65 5.39 9.83 -0.23
CA TRP A 65 4.21 9.15 -0.73
C TRP A 65 4.12 9.18 -2.26
N LEU A 66 4.29 10.37 -2.84
CA LEU A 66 4.28 10.58 -4.30
C LEU A 66 5.36 9.73 -4.98
N TYR A 67 6.58 9.77 -4.47
CA TYR A 67 7.69 8.97 -5.00
C TYR A 67 7.40 7.46 -4.93
N SER A 68 6.90 6.98 -3.81
CA SER A 68 6.55 5.57 -3.62
C SER A 68 5.45 5.13 -4.59
N THR A 69 4.46 5.99 -4.81
CA THR A 69 3.36 5.73 -5.75
C THR A 69 3.85 5.72 -7.19
N TYR A 70 4.69 6.68 -7.57
CA TYR A 70 5.30 6.72 -8.89
C TYR A 70 6.12 5.46 -9.16
N MET A 71 7.02 5.08 -8.25
CA MET A 71 7.84 3.89 -8.40
C MET A 71 6.99 2.61 -8.45
N SER A 72 5.87 2.58 -7.74
CA SER A 72 4.90 1.51 -7.81
C SER A 72 4.26 1.40 -9.21
N ALA A 73 3.86 2.51 -9.80
CA ALA A 73 3.27 2.55 -11.14
C ALA A 73 4.29 2.14 -12.20
N VAL A 74 5.49 2.70 -12.16
CA VAL A 74 6.58 2.36 -13.09
C VAL A 74 6.86 0.87 -13.08
N HIS A 75 6.95 0.26 -11.90
CA HIS A 75 7.17 -1.17 -11.78
C HIS A 75 5.97 -2.00 -12.25
N SER A 76 4.74 -1.51 -12.10
CA SER A 76 3.53 -2.24 -12.53
C SER A 76 3.38 -2.31 -14.03
N HIS A 77 3.61 -1.21 -14.72
CA HIS A 77 3.48 -1.16 -16.18
C HIS A 77 4.43 -2.09 -16.92
N HIS A 78 5.55 -2.41 -16.32
CA HIS A 78 6.59 -3.21 -16.95
C HIS A 78 6.61 -4.67 -16.51
N HIS A 79 5.66 -5.08 -15.68
CA HIS A 79 5.64 -6.43 -15.12
C HIS A 79 5.33 -7.54 -16.13
N GLY A 80 4.61 -7.21 -17.20
CA GLY A 80 4.25 -8.18 -18.23
C GLY A 80 5.32 -8.38 -19.30
N GLU A 81 6.26 -7.45 -19.41
CA GLU A 81 7.11 -7.43 -20.62
C GLU A 81 8.53 -7.95 -20.42
N LEU A 82 9.17 -7.76 -19.28
CA LEU A 82 10.56 -8.19 -19.09
C LEU A 82 10.94 -8.37 -17.61
N PRO A 83 11.04 -9.60 -17.13
CA PRO A 83 11.37 -9.88 -15.71
C PRO A 83 12.76 -9.39 -15.27
N ASN A 84 13.64 -9.02 -16.19
CA ASN A 84 15.04 -8.70 -15.92
C ASN A 84 15.43 -7.24 -16.20
N LYS A 85 14.52 -6.38 -16.67
CA LYS A 85 14.84 -4.95 -16.83
C LYS A 85 14.69 -4.23 -15.51
N ARG A 86 15.79 -3.64 -15.05
CA ARG A 86 15.77 -2.64 -13.98
C ARG A 86 15.16 -1.37 -14.55
N TYR A 87 13.95 -1.04 -14.17
CA TYR A 87 13.36 0.24 -14.52
C TYR A 87 13.97 1.31 -13.61
N ALA A 88 14.77 2.15 -14.24
CA ALA A 88 15.37 3.28 -13.57
C ALA A 88 14.33 4.41 -13.38
N PHE A 89 14.50 5.16 -12.30
CA PHE A 89 13.80 6.43 -12.12
C PHE A 89 14.07 7.34 -13.34
N ASN A 90 13.01 7.89 -13.92
CA ASN A 90 13.08 8.82 -15.03
C ASN A 90 12.61 10.20 -14.53
N LEU A 91 13.52 11.18 -14.48
CA LEU A 91 13.23 12.51 -13.96
C LEU A 91 12.18 13.27 -14.77
N VAL A 92 12.18 13.11 -16.09
CA VAL A 92 11.20 13.79 -16.97
C VAL A 92 9.81 13.23 -16.71
N ASP A 93 9.68 11.90 -16.69
CA ASP A 93 8.43 11.21 -16.39
C ASP A 93 7.95 11.48 -14.98
N TRP A 94 8.86 11.51 -14.00
CA TRP A 94 8.57 11.92 -12.64
C TRP A 94 7.97 13.32 -12.56
N ASN A 95 8.59 14.29 -13.21
CA ASN A 95 8.11 15.67 -13.19
C ASN A 95 6.72 15.82 -13.82
N HIS A 96 6.44 15.09 -14.90
CA HIS A 96 5.11 15.04 -15.51
C HIS A 96 4.08 14.36 -14.60
N SER A 97 4.44 13.26 -13.99
CA SER A 97 3.53 12.44 -13.17
C SER A 97 3.26 13.06 -11.80
N LYS A 98 4.21 13.78 -11.24
CA LYS A 98 4.15 14.31 -9.87
C LYS A 98 2.94 15.23 -9.68
N LEU A 99 2.63 16.09 -10.63
CA LEU A 99 1.50 17.02 -10.52
C LEU A 99 0.15 16.28 -10.47
N GLY A 100 -0.04 15.32 -11.38
CA GLY A 100 -1.25 14.50 -11.41
C GLY A 100 -1.42 13.66 -10.15
N MET A 101 -0.34 13.04 -9.68
CA MET A 101 -0.37 12.26 -8.44
C MET A 101 -0.59 13.13 -7.20
N SER A 102 -0.05 14.35 -7.16
CA SER A 102 -0.30 15.30 -6.09
C SER A 102 -1.78 15.65 -6.01
N LYS A 103 -2.42 15.85 -7.15
CA LYS A 103 -3.87 16.09 -7.22
C LYS A 103 -4.67 14.88 -6.72
N VAL A 104 -4.30 13.68 -7.12
CA VAL A 104 -4.93 12.45 -6.61
C VAL A 104 -4.75 12.33 -5.09
N TYR A 105 -3.57 12.63 -4.58
CA TYR A 105 -3.34 12.63 -3.14
C TYR A 105 -4.28 13.59 -2.41
N ASP A 106 -4.35 14.84 -2.85
CA ASP A 106 -5.12 15.88 -2.16
C ASP A 106 -6.63 15.72 -2.34
N GLU A 107 -7.09 15.34 -3.53
CA GLU A 107 -8.52 15.34 -3.87
C GLU A 107 -9.20 13.98 -3.68
N VAL A 108 -8.44 12.88 -3.67
CA VAL A 108 -8.98 11.53 -3.57
C VAL A 108 -8.55 10.85 -2.28
N TRP A 109 -7.24 10.78 -2.02
CA TRP A 109 -6.73 10.03 -0.87
C TRP A 109 -6.98 10.75 0.46
N VAL A 110 -6.64 12.02 0.56
CA VAL A 110 -6.80 12.77 1.82
C VAL A 110 -8.26 12.80 2.29
N PRO A 111 -9.27 13.10 1.43
CA PRO A 111 -10.66 13.05 1.85
C PRO A 111 -11.10 11.67 2.34
N GLU A 112 -10.69 10.60 1.70
CA GLU A 112 -11.04 9.25 2.16
C GLU A 112 -10.36 8.90 3.48
N ARG A 113 -9.09 9.25 3.64
CA ARG A 113 -8.38 9.10 4.91
C ARG A 113 -9.12 9.82 6.05
N GLU A 114 -9.49 11.09 5.84
CA GLU A 114 -10.21 11.87 6.84
C GLU A 114 -11.59 11.28 7.15
N ARG A 115 -12.28 10.77 6.13
CA ARG A 115 -13.57 10.08 6.31
C ARG A 115 -13.41 8.85 7.20
N LEU A 116 -12.39 8.02 6.95
CA LEU A 116 -12.14 6.82 7.74
C LEU A 116 -11.74 7.16 9.18
N LEU A 117 -10.89 8.17 9.38
CA LEU A 117 -10.49 8.62 10.71
C LEU A 117 -11.68 9.19 11.50
N ALA A 118 -12.55 9.95 10.85
CA ALA A 118 -13.79 10.44 11.47
C ALA A 118 -14.76 9.29 11.84
N ALA A 119 -14.71 8.17 11.11
CA ALA A 119 -15.47 6.97 11.43
C ALA A 119 -14.79 6.07 12.49
N GLY A 120 -13.68 6.49 13.08
CA GLY A 120 -13.00 5.78 14.16
C GLY A 120 -11.89 4.84 13.72
N ALA A 121 -11.37 4.97 12.50
CA ALA A 121 -10.22 4.20 12.05
C ALA A 121 -8.96 4.55 12.84
N ASP A 122 -8.11 3.56 13.08
CA ASP A 122 -6.79 3.79 13.65
C ASP A 122 -5.83 4.30 12.55
N MET A 123 -4.95 5.23 12.93
CA MET A 123 -3.89 5.73 12.06
C MET A 123 -2.56 5.05 12.37
N VAL A 124 -1.91 4.54 11.34
CA VAL A 124 -0.55 4.00 11.40
C VAL A 124 0.32 4.73 10.39
N TRP A 125 1.34 5.42 10.86
CA TRP A 125 2.33 6.04 10.00
C TRP A 125 3.39 5.03 9.58
N TYR A 126 3.66 4.98 8.29
CA TYR A 126 4.67 4.08 7.74
C TYR A 126 6.04 4.27 8.40
N GLU A 127 6.38 5.50 8.72
CA GLU A 127 7.66 5.86 9.36
C GLU A 127 7.79 5.33 10.79
N ASP A 128 6.67 5.02 11.45
CA ASP A 128 6.66 4.49 12.82
C ASP A 128 6.71 2.96 12.88
N MET A 129 6.57 2.30 11.73
CA MET A 129 6.64 0.84 11.69
C MET A 129 8.07 0.34 11.79
N ASN A 130 8.33 -0.48 12.80
CA ASN A 130 9.61 -1.18 12.92
C ASN A 130 9.61 -2.42 12.00
N ILE A 131 10.04 -2.23 10.76
CA ILE A 131 10.13 -3.29 9.76
C ILE A 131 11.41 -4.09 9.99
N ASN A 132 11.29 -5.23 10.65
CA ASN A 132 12.39 -6.17 10.83
C ASN A 132 12.55 -7.10 9.60
N GLU A 133 13.59 -7.94 9.62
CA GLU A 133 13.90 -8.85 8.52
C GLU A 133 12.76 -9.85 8.25
N ASP A 134 12.11 -10.38 9.26
CA ASP A 134 11.03 -11.37 9.12
C ASP A 134 9.82 -10.74 8.40
N VAL A 135 9.45 -9.52 8.77
CA VAL A 135 8.38 -8.77 8.11
C VAL A 135 8.74 -8.50 6.64
N TYR A 136 9.98 -8.11 6.40
CA TYR A 136 10.47 -7.87 5.04
C TYR A 136 10.44 -9.14 4.19
N LEU A 137 10.95 -10.25 4.70
CA LEU A 137 10.93 -11.55 4.03
C LEU A 137 9.49 -12.04 3.78
N GLY A 138 8.59 -11.86 4.73
CA GLY A 138 7.16 -12.14 4.57
C GLY A 138 6.56 -11.37 3.40
N ALA A 139 6.84 -10.08 3.30
CA ALA A 139 6.37 -9.24 2.20
C ALA A 139 6.94 -9.66 0.84
N THR A 140 8.20 -10.06 0.77
CA THR A 140 8.82 -10.53 -0.48
C THR A 140 8.24 -11.86 -0.97
N LYS A 141 7.77 -12.71 -0.06
CA LYS A 141 7.08 -13.96 -0.43
C LYS A 141 5.71 -13.70 -1.04
N LEU A 142 4.99 -12.69 -0.55
CA LEU A 142 3.69 -12.30 -1.10
C LEU A 142 3.79 -11.67 -2.49
N VAL A 143 4.92 -11.05 -2.77
CA VAL A 143 5.19 -10.36 -4.03
C VAL A 143 6.56 -10.77 -4.57
N PRO A 144 6.72 -12.02 -5.01
CA PRO A 144 8.03 -12.60 -5.34
C PRO A 144 8.76 -11.89 -6.49
N VAL A 145 8.01 -11.29 -7.41
CA VAL A 145 8.58 -10.51 -8.52
C VAL A 145 9.14 -9.16 -8.05
N TRP A 146 8.86 -8.81 -6.83
CA TRP A 146 9.20 -7.53 -6.22
C TRP A 146 10.33 -7.65 -5.23
N SER A 147 11.18 -8.63 -5.35
CA SER A 147 12.39 -8.61 -4.55
C SER A 147 13.05 -7.24 -4.74
N CYS A 148 12.59 -6.29 -3.95
CA CYS A 148 13.27 -5.03 -3.74
C CYS A 148 14.63 -5.42 -3.17
N LYS A 149 15.55 -5.75 -4.05
CA LYS A 149 16.94 -5.81 -3.64
C LYS A 149 17.25 -4.41 -3.17
N ARG A 150 17.25 -4.25 -1.86
CA ARG A 150 17.88 -3.09 -1.25
C ARG A 150 19.28 -3.04 -1.83
N LYS A 151 19.52 -2.02 -2.57
CA LYS A 151 20.90 -1.60 -2.78
C LYS A 151 21.38 -0.97 -1.49
#